data_d6c372905adf941a4925efe052107f8f
#
_entry.id   d6c372905adf941a4925efe052107f8f
#
_cell.length_a   1.000
_cell.length_b   1.000
_cell.length_c   1.000
_cell.angle_alpha   90.00
_cell.angle_beta   90.00
_cell.angle_gamma   90.00
#
_symmetry.space_group_name_H-M   'P 1'
#
loop_
_entity.id
_entity.type
_entity.pdbx_description
1 polymer ?
#
loop_
_entity_poly.entity_id
_entity_poly.type
_entity_poly.pdbx_seq_one_letter_code
_entity_poly.pdbx_strand_id
1 'polypeptide(L)'
;LKRYDEALAACDLTIALQPDYAEAHANRGNTLRALRRFNEAVDACDRALALAPDYAEAHCYRGNALHGLQRFDEALASFDRALTLRPAYADALCNRGATLHALRRYDEALVACDRTIVLQPDHAQAHSNRGVTLQDLMRCDEALASYDRALALRPDLAGAHNNAALCRLLVGDFERGWQEHESRWQADQLATERRNFAQPLWLGSDELEGKTILLHAEQGFGDTLQFCRYVPLVAARGARIILEVQRPLQDVMRTLAGAAQVVFRGEALPAFDLHCPLLSLPLALRTELDTIPALTPYLAAPDNKVRAWRDRLAAREKPRIGLVWAGNPRKELANCNLIDAQRSMDFAQLAPLLEVSDCEFYSLQKGEDAVRQLRESVLRQHVVDWTDDLHDFSDTAALIENLDLVITVDTAVAHLAGALNKPIWLLNRYNTCWRWLLDREDSPWYPTARLFRQDASRRWEGVVAR
;
A
#
# COMPACT_ATOMS: atom_id res chain seq x y z
N LEU A 1 -10.29 -20.57 18.63
CA LEU A 1 -10.74 -20.97 17.28
C LEU A 1 -12.11 -20.35 17.01
N LYS A 2 -12.21 -19.55 15.96
CA LYS A 2 -13.46 -18.92 15.54
C LYS A 2 -14.36 -20.00 14.92
N ARG A 3 -15.33 -20.50 15.67
CA ARG A 3 -16.26 -21.55 15.26
C ARG A 3 -17.45 -20.94 14.52
N TYR A 4 -17.20 -20.18 13.45
CA TYR A 4 -18.27 -19.49 12.73
C TYR A 4 -19.19 -20.42 11.95
N ASP A 5 -18.69 -21.54 11.41
CA ASP A 5 -19.54 -22.50 10.69
C ASP A 5 -20.54 -23.19 11.63
N GLU A 6 -20.10 -23.53 12.86
CA GLU A 6 -20.99 -24.09 13.88
C GLU A 6 -21.99 -23.03 14.36
N ALA A 7 -21.58 -21.77 14.52
CA ALA A 7 -22.47 -20.68 14.86
C ALA A 7 -23.52 -20.43 13.77
N LEU A 8 -23.12 -20.51 12.49
CA LEU A 8 -24.03 -20.39 11.36
C LEU A 8 -25.05 -21.52 11.37
N ALA A 9 -24.61 -22.77 11.54
CA ALA A 9 -25.52 -23.93 11.63
C ALA A 9 -26.52 -23.82 12.80
N ALA A 10 -26.07 -23.28 13.95
CA ALA A 10 -26.96 -23.05 15.09
C ALA A 10 -28.00 -21.95 14.78
N CYS A 11 -27.61 -20.87 14.10
CA CYS A 11 -28.56 -19.86 13.64
C CYS A 11 -29.58 -20.46 12.64
N ASP A 12 -29.11 -21.25 11.66
CA ASP A 12 -29.96 -21.86 10.66
C ASP A 12 -30.96 -22.83 11.31
N LEU A 13 -30.54 -23.63 12.30
CA LEU A 13 -31.45 -24.51 13.07
C LEU A 13 -32.50 -23.69 13.86
N THR A 14 -32.06 -22.61 14.50
CA THR A 14 -32.96 -21.72 15.25
C THR A 14 -34.03 -21.13 14.33
N ILE A 15 -33.63 -20.65 13.15
CA ILE A 15 -34.54 -20.09 12.13
C ILE A 15 -35.50 -21.18 11.59
N ALA A 16 -35.01 -22.42 11.39
CA ALA A 16 -35.87 -23.52 10.96
C ALA A 16 -36.95 -23.85 11.99
N LEU A 17 -36.63 -23.75 13.28
CA LEU A 17 -37.58 -23.99 14.37
C LEU A 17 -38.52 -22.79 14.61
N GLN A 18 -37.98 -21.56 14.40
CA GLN A 18 -38.71 -20.34 14.65
C GLN A 18 -38.40 -19.30 13.56
N PRO A 19 -39.08 -19.37 12.40
CA PRO A 19 -38.77 -18.53 11.23
C PRO A 19 -38.91 -17.03 11.43
N ASP A 20 -39.76 -16.62 12.37
CA ASP A 20 -40.01 -15.18 12.68
C ASP A 20 -39.18 -14.65 13.85
N TYR A 21 -38.10 -15.34 14.23
CA TYR A 21 -37.19 -14.89 15.28
C TYR A 21 -36.15 -13.93 14.74
N ALA A 22 -36.41 -12.62 14.83
CA ALA A 22 -35.58 -11.56 14.27
C ALA A 22 -34.13 -11.60 14.76
N GLU A 23 -33.90 -11.93 16.05
CA GLU A 23 -32.54 -12.02 16.61
C GLU A 23 -31.70 -13.15 15.96
N ALA A 24 -32.32 -14.30 15.65
CA ALA A 24 -31.63 -15.38 14.98
C ALA A 24 -31.17 -14.97 13.55
N HIS A 25 -32.02 -14.26 12.82
CA HIS A 25 -31.64 -13.68 11.52
C HIS A 25 -30.52 -12.64 11.63
N ALA A 26 -30.55 -11.75 12.61
CA ALA A 26 -29.50 -10.76 12.86
C ALA A 26 -28.16 -11.42 13.22
N ASN A 27 -28.18 -12.42 14.11
CA ASN A 27 -26.99 -13.20 14.51
C ASN A 27 -26.43 -14.01 13.32
N ARG A 28 -27.28 -14.56 12.48
CA ARG A 28 -26.88 -15.16 11.20
C ARG A 28 -26.14 -14.17 10.32
N GLY A 29 -26.68 -12.96 10.16
CA GLY A 29 -26.05 -11.88 9.40
C GLY A 29 -24.67 -11.52 9.93
N ASN A 30 -24.50 -11.35 11.25
CA ASN A 30 -23.21 -11.08 11.86
C ASN A 30 -22.21 -12.24 11.67
N THR A 31 -22.67 -13.49 11.77
CA THR A 31 -21.84 -14.68 11.53
C THR A 31 -21.40 -14.79 10.07
N LEU A 32 -22.30 -14.57 9.12
CA LEU A 32 -22.00 -14.53 7.68
C LEU A 32 -21.00 -13.43 7.33
N ARG A 33 -21.12 -12.25 7.94
CA ARG A 33 -20.14 -11.17 7.82
C ARG A 33 -18.75 -11.61 8.29
N ALA A 34 -18.68 -12.34 9.42
CA ALA A 34 -17.41 -12.86 9.93
C ALA A 34 -16.79 -13.90 8.98
N LEU A 35 -17.62 -14.66 8.25
CA LEU A 35 -17.22 -15.57 7.17
C LEU A 35 -16.97 -14.86 5.83
N ARG A 36 -17.04 -13.51 5.77
CA ARG A 36 -16.90 -12.69 4.57
C ARG A 36 -17.95 -12.95 3.48
N ARG A 37 -19.08 -13.58 3.83
CA ARG A 37 -20.24 -13.81 2.96
C ARG A 37 -21.17 -12.59 3.02
N PHE A 38 -20.69 -11.44 2.56
CA PHE A 38 -21.32 -10.14 2.86
C PHE A 38 -22.71 -9.97 2.25
N ASN A 39 -22.97 -10.45 1.03
CA ASN A 39 -24.31 -10.35 0.42
C ASN A 39 -25.34 -11.11 1.24
N GLU A 40 -25.03 -12.34 1.61
CA GLU A 40 -25.91 -13.17 2.44
C GLU A 40 -26.10 -12.58 3.85
N ALA A 41 -25.05 -11.87 4.36
CA ALA A 41 -25.16 -11.15 5.62
C ALA A 41 -26.16 -10.00 5.53
N VAL A 42 -26.17 -9.24 4.43
CA VAL A 42 -27.15 -8.18 4.19
C VAL A 42 -28.56 -8.77 4.11
N ASP A 43 -28.76 -9.84 3.33
CA ASP A 43 -30.07 -10.50 3.19
C ASP A 43 -30.61 -11.00 4.54
N ALA A 44 -29.74 -11.58 5.37
CA ALA A 44 -30.12 -12.04 6.71
C ALA A 44 -30.53 -10.89 7.63
N CYS A 45 -29.77 -9.79 7.61
CA CYS A 45 -30.10 -8.58 8.37
C CYS A 45 -31.39 -7.92 7.85
N ASP A 46 -31.62 -7.89 6.53
CA ASP A 46 -32.86 -7.37 5.95
C ASP A 46 -34.06 -8.20 6.38
N ARG A 47 -33.93 -9.52 6.49
CA ARG A 47 -34.99 -10.38 7.04
C ARG A 47 -35.24 -10.07 8.52
N ALA A 48 -34.18 -9.86 9.32
CA ALA A 48 -34.34 -9.46 10.74
C ALA A 48 -35.09 -8.12 10.87
N LEU A 49 -34.75 -7.15 10.01
CA LEU A 49 -35.37 -5.82 10.01
C LEU A 49 -36.80 -5.80 9.46
N ALA A 50 -37.15 -6.74 8.59
CA ALA A 50 -38.55 -6.95 8.16
C ALA A 50 -39.44 -7.47 9.31
N LEU A 51 -38.86 -8.25 10.24
CA LEU A 51 -39.55 -8.78 11.42
C LEU A 51 -39.52 -7.75 12.58
N ALA A 52 -38.43 -7.01 12.74
CA ALA A 52 -38.25 -6.03 13.81
C ALA A 52 -37.55 -4.76 13.27
N PRO A 53 -38.27 -3.79 12.71
CA PRO A 53 -37.70 -2.57 12.09
C PRO A 53 -36.89 -1.70 13.03
N ASP A 54 -37.12 -1.77 14.33
CA ASP A 54 -36.42 -0.97 15.36
C ASP A 54 -35.30 -1.76 16.08
N TYR A 55 -34.77 -2.80 15.44
CA TYR A 55 -33.69 -3.63 16.00
C TYR A 55 -32.32 -2.99 15.68
N ALA A 56 -31.80 -2.20 16.64
CA ALA A 56 -30.57 -1.40 16.46
C ALA A 56 -29.34 -2.26 16.08
N GLU A 57 -29.19 -3.47 16.67
CA GLU A 57 -28.08 -4.38 16.35
C GLU A 57 -28.16 -4.89 14.92
N ALA A 58 -29.35 -5.22 14.42
CA ALA A 58 -29.54 -5.67 13.04
C ALA A 58 -29.15 -4.56 12.03
N HIS A 59 -29.51 -3.29 12.32
CA HIS A 59 -29.04 -2.15 11.53
C HIS A 59 -27.50 -2.02 11.56
N CYS A 60 -26.88 -2.18 12.75
CA CYS A 60 -25.41 -2.14 12.88
C CYS A 60 -24.75 -3.29 12.10
N TYR A 61 -25.25 -4.53 12.18
CA TYR A 61 -24.70 -5.67 11.45
C TYR A 61 -24.88 -5.51 9.94
N ARG A 62 -26.03 -4.98 9.49
CA ARG A 62 -26.26 -4.62 8.10
C ARG A 62 -25.23 -3.60 7.61
N GLY A 63 -25.02 -2.52 8.36
CA GLY A 63 -24.03 -1.51 8.07
C GLY A 63 -22.62 -2.09 7.93
N ASN A 64 -22.22 -3.00 8.82
CA ASN A 64 -20.94 -3.70 8.76
C ASN A 64 -20.81 -4.58 7.50
N ALA A 65 -21.84 -5.27 7.10
CA ALA A 65 -21.85 -6.10 5.89
C ALA A 65 -21.76 -5.24 4.62
N LEU A 66 -22.50 -4.13 4.58
CA LEU A 66 -22.46 -3.14 3.48
C LEU A 66 -21.12 -2.45 3.38
N HIS A 67 -20.48 -2.12 4.51
CA HIS A 67 -19.10 -1.62 4.53
C HIS A 67 -18.14 -2.64 3.89
N GLY A 68 -18.28 -3.93 4.23
CA GLY A 68 -17.49 -5.01 3.62
C GLY A 68 -17.70 -5.15 2.10
N LEU A 69 -18.87 -4.77 1.60
CA LEU A 69 -19.20 -4.69 0.16
C LEU A 69 -18.77 -3.37 -0.49
N GLN A 70 -18.16 -2.44 0.26
CA GLN A 70 -17.83 -1.07 -0.16
C GLN A 70 -19.06 -0.21 -0.57
N ARG A 71 -20.27 -0.59 -0.12
CA ARG A 71 -21.50 0.16 -0.29
C ARG A 71 -21.62 1.19 0.85
N PHE A 72 -20.70 2.14 0.89
CA PHE A 72 -20.45 2.99 2.05
C PHE A 72 -21.62 3.92 2.42
N ASP A 73 -22.33 4.48 1.43
CA ASP A 73 -23.46 5.36 1.70
C ASP A 73 -24.63 4.59 2.36
N GLU A 74 -24.89 3.36 1.91
CA GLU A 74 -25.90 2.51 2.49
C GLU A 74 -25.49 1.98 3.89
N ALA A 75 -24.18 1.78 4.09
CA ALA A 75 -23.63 1.45 5.41
C ALA A 75 -23.87 2.60 6.40
N LEU A 76 -23.58 3.85 5.98
CA LEU A 76 -23.86 5.03 6.80
C LEU A 76 -25.34 5.15 7.17
N ALA A 77 -26.23 4.98 6.19
CA ALA A 77 -27.68 5.02 6.47
C ALA A 77 -28.10 3.95 7.49
N SER A 78 -27.50 2.77 7.44
CA SER A 78 -27.76 1.70 8.41
C SER A 78 -27.21 2.05 9.80
N PHE A 79 -26.00 2.60 9.91
CA PHE A 79 -25.45 3.05 11.19
C PHE A 79 -26.23 4.25 11.77
N ASP A 80 -26.64 5.18 10.94
CA ASP A 80 -27.45 6.34 11.37
C ASP A 80 -28.81 5.88 11.93
N ARG A 81 -29.43 4.86 11.33
CA ARG A 81 -30.65 4.27 11.86
C ARG A 81 -30.39 3.56 13.20
N ALA A 82 -29.29 2.78 13.32
CA ALA A 82 -28.92 2.16 14.59
C ALA A 82 -28.69 3.20 15.70
N LEU A 83 -28.07 4.34 15.38
CA LEU A 83 -27.79 5.42 16.30
C LEU A 83 -29.03 6.28 16.64
N THR A 84 -30.01 6.36 15.72
CA THR A 84 -31.31 6.96 16.01
C THR A 84 -32.06 6.15 17.05
N LEU A 85 -31.98 4.83 16.97
CA LEU A 85 -32.63 3.90 17.92
C LEU A 85 -31.86 3.83 19.25
N ARG A 86 -30.53 3.87 19.19
CA ARG A 86 -29.66 3.80 20.37
C ARG A 86 -28.51 4.82 20.24
N PRO A 87 -28.67 6.07 20.70
CA PRO A 87 -27.67 7.15 20.54
C PRO A 87 -26.30 6.88 21.19
N ALA A 88 -26.25 6.01 22.22
CA ALA A 88 -25.03 5.61 22.92
C ALA A 88 -24.47 4.24 22.45
N TYR A 89 -24.74 3.85 21.21
CA TYR A 89 -24.23 2.60 20.66
C TYR A 89 -22.79 2.77 20.16
N ALA A 90 -21.80 2.49 21.01
CA ALA A 90 -20.37 2.72 20.77
C ALA A 90 -19.87 2.00 19.51
N ASP A 91 -20.23 0.71 19.31
CA ASP A 91 -19.81 -0.04 18.14
C ASP A 91 -20.35 0.56 16.83
N ALA A 92 -21.59 1.01 16.81
CA ALA A 92 -22.18 1.65 15.62
C ALA A 92 -21.49 2.98 15.31
N LEU A 93 -21.16 3.80 16.34
CA LEU A 93 -20.38 5.03 16.18
C LEU A 93 -18.98 4.75 15.65
N CYS A 94 -18.27 3.77 16.20
CA CYS A 94 -16.95 3.36 15.76
C CYS A 94 -16.94 2.93 14.29
N ASN A 95 -17.90 2.08 13.90
CA ASN A 95 -17.99 1.56 12.52
C ASN A 95 -18.46 2.63 11.55
N ARG A 96 -19.32 3.56 11.99
CA ARG A 96 -19.67 4.77 11.23
C ARG A 96 -18.43 5.63 10.97
N GLY A 97 -17.56 5.81 11.97
CA GLY A 97 -16.29 6.51 11.83
C GLY A 97 -15.38 5.88 10.78
N ALA A 98 -15.23 4.55 10.81
CA ALA A 98 -14.46 3.82 9.81
C ALA A 98 -15.05 3.97 8.38
N THR A 99 -16.37 4.01 8.27
CA THR A 99 -17.06 4.18 6.97
C THR A 99 -16.90 5.61 6.46
N LEU A 100 -16.98 6.61 7.32
CA LEU A 100 -16.73 8.02 6.98
C LEU A 100 -15.27 8.23 6.52
N HIS A 101 -14.32 7.58 7.19
CA HIS A 101 -12.92 7.59 6.77
C HIS A 101 -12.76 7.00 5.35
N ALA A 102 -13.41 5.87 5.04
CA ALA A 102 -13.38 5.27 3.69
C ALA A 102 -13.97 6.21 2.62
N LEU A 103 -14.96 7.02 2.98
CA LEU A 103 -15.53 8.10 2.15
C LEU A 103 -14.70 9.39 2.14
N ARG A 104 -13.53 9.41 2.80
CA ARG A 104 -12.65 10.59 2.97
C ARG A 104 -13.32 11.78 3.69
N ARG A 105 -14.36 11.53 4.47
CA ARG A 105 -15.04 12.51 5.32
C ARG A 105 -14.35 12.55 6.69
N TYR A 106 -13.07 12.94 6.69
CA TYR A 106 -12.15 12.75 7.82
C TYR A 106 -12.57 13.49 9.10
N ASP A 107 -13.08 14.72 9.00
CA ASP A 107 -13.52 15.49 10.16
C ASP A 107 -14.71 14.81 10.87
N GLU A 108 -15.66 14.31 10.10
CA GLU A 108 -16.79 13.58 10.65
C GLU A 108 -16.40 12.22 11.20
N ALA A 109 -15.38 11.57 10.59
CA ALA A 109 -14.81 10.33 11.11
C ALA A 109 -14.16 10.56 12.48
N LEU A 110 -13.40 11.65 12.66
CA LEU A 110 -12.81 12.02 13.97
C LEU A 110 -13.90 12.26 15.02
N VAL A 111 -14.94 13.03 14.69
CA VAL A 111 -16.06 13.27 15.61
C VAL A 111 -16.71 11.95 16.04
N ALA A 112 -16.90 11.00 15.13
CA ALA A 112 -17.47 9.70 15.46
C ALA A 112 -16.55 8.88 16.38
N CYS A 113 -15.24 8.86 16.10
CA CYS A 113 -14.25 8.19 16.95
C CYS A 113 -14.19 8.84 18.35
N ASP A 114 -14.13 10.16 18.43
CA ASP A 114 -14.06 10.90 19.70
C ASP A 114 -15.32 10.65 20.54
N ARG A 115 -16.52 10.66 19.94
CA ARG A 115 -17.76 10.29 20.64
C ARG A 115 -17.74 8.85 21.15
N THR A 116 -17.19 7.91 20.37
CA THR A 116 -17.03 6.52 20.80
C THR A 116 -16.12 6.45 22.04
N ILE A 117 -14.99 7.15 22.03
CA ILE A 117 -14.02 7.19 23.13
C ILE A 117 -14.62 7.85 24.39
N VAL A 118 -15.44 8.88 24.22
CA VAL A 118 -16.16 9.50 25.34
C VAL A 118 -17.15 8.53 25.98
N LEU A 119 -17.87 7.74 25.18
CA LEU A 119 -18.82 6.75 25.68
C LEU A 119 -18.12 5.52 26.28
N GLN A 120 -17.01 5.13 25.68
CA GLN A 120 -16.25 3.93 26.05
C GLN A 120 -14.74 4.20 25.89
N PRO A 121 -14.08 4.74 26.97
CA PRO A 121 -12.66 5.14 26.93
C PRO A 121 -11.66 3.98 26.67
N ASP A 122 -12.10 2.75 26.87
CA ASP A 122 -11.33 1.51 26.64
C ASP A 122 -11.63 0.83 25.29
N HIS A 123 -12.32 1.53 24.37
CA HIS A 123 -12.64 1.01 23.05
C HIS A 123 -11.41 1.04 22.11
N ALA A 124 -10.55 0.02 22.16
CA ALA A 124 -9.29 -0.04 21.42
C ALA A 124 -9.44 0.23 19.92
N GLN A 125 -10.51 -0.29 19.27
CA GLN A 125 -10.74 -0.08 17.85
C GLN A 125 -11.03 1.39 17.50
N ALA A 126 -11.72 2.12 18.37
CA ALA A 126 -12.01 3.55 18.16
C ALA A 126 -10.71 4.38 18.22
N HIS A 127 -9.83 4.07 19.17
CA HIS A 127 -8.49 4.70 19.21
C HIS A 127 -7.68 4.36 17.95
N SER A 128 -7.71 3.12 17.46
CA SER A 128 -7.03 2.74 16.20
C SER A 128 -7.61 3.49 15.00
N ASN A 129 -8.94 3.55 14.85
CA ASN A 129 -9.60 4.26 13.74
C ASN A 129 -9.34 5.78 13.79
N ARG A 130 -9.29 6.35 15.02
CA ARG A 130 -8.88 7.75 15.23
C ARG A 130 -7.47 7.98 14.73
N GLY A 131 -6.53 7.08 15.07
CA GLY A 131 -5.14 7.14 14.61
C GLY A 131 -5.02 7.12 13.09
N VAL A 132 -5.74 6.21 12.41
CA VAL A 132 -5.77 6.12 10.93
C VAL A 132 -6.27 7.43 10.31
N THR A 133 -7.35 8.00 10.86
CA THR A 133 -7.93 9.24 10.35
C THR A 133 -6.99 10.43 10.57
N LEU A 134 -6.33 10.51 11.71
CA LEU A 134 -5.35 11.56 12.03
C LEU A 134 -4.11 11.46 11.14
N GLN A 135 -3.65 10.25 10.85
CA GLN A 135 -2.53 10.02 9.94
C GLN A 135 -2.85 10.49 8.52
N ASP A 136 -4.05 10.22 8.01
CA ASP A 136 -4.50 10.73 6.71
C ASP A 136 -4.67 12.25 6.68
N LEU A 137 -4.91 12.88 7.84
CA LEU A 137 -4.89 14.32 8.03
C LEU A 137 -3.50 14.90 8.27
N MET A 138 -2.45 14.05 8.24
CA MET A 138 -1.05 14.41 8.51
C MET A 138 -0.79 14.92 9.95
N ARG A 139 -1.68 14.60 10.90
CA ARG A 139 -1.56 14.89 12.34
C ARG A 139 -0.86 13.73 13.04
N CYS A 140 0.40 13.48 12.66
CA CYS A 140 1.11 12.23 12.98
C CYS A 140 1.34 12.02 14.48
N ASP A 141 1.66 13.07 15.25
CA ASP A 141 1.87 12.96 16.71
C ASP A 141 0.59 12.49 17.42
N GLU A 142 -0.57 13.05 17.05
CA GLU A 142 -1.86 12.64 17.60
C GLU A 142 -2.27 11.24 17.12
N ALA A 143 -1.89 10.88 15.89
CA ALA A 143 -2.10 9.53 15.37
C ALA A 143 -1.34 8.51 16.20
N LEU A 144 -0.04 8.75 16.44
CA LEU A 144 0.82 7.88 17.25
C LEU A 144 0.28 7.73 18.68
N ALA A 145 -0.12 8.84 19.33
CA ALA A 145 -0.74 8.78 20.66
C ALA A 145 -2.03 7.93 20.67
N SER A 146 -2.81 7.99 19.59
CA SER A 146 -4.04 7.19 19.45
C SER A 146 -3.71 5.70 19.24
N TYR A 147 -2.70 5.37 18.41
CA TYR A 147 -2.25 3.99 18.23
C TYR A 147 -1.66 3.42 19.51
N ASP A 148 -0.80 4.16 20.22
CA ASP A 148 -0.21 3.73 21.49
C ASP A 148 -1.32 3.43 22.53
N ARG A 149 -2.37 4.25 22.57
CA ARG A 149 -3.53 3.97 23.43
C ARG A 149 -4.30 2.72 23.01
N ALA A 150 -4.52 2.53 21.71
CA ALA A 150 -5.16 1.31 21.18
C ALA A 150 -4.40 0.06 21.56
N LEU A 151 -3.07 0.09 21.42
CA LEU A 151 -2.18 -1.03 21.72
C LEU A 151 -2.03 -1.29 23.23
N ALA A 152 -2.07 -0.25 24.05
CA ALA A 152 -2.12 -0.41 25.51
C ALA A 152 -3.40 -1.11 25.98
N LEU A 153 -4.52 -0.86 25.29
CA LEU A 153 -5.81 -1.51 25.58
C LEU A 153 -5.91 -2.92 25.00
N ARG A 154 -5.37 -3.12 23.80
CA ARG A 154 -5.37 -4.41 23.09
C ARG A 154 -4.04 -4.64 22.38
N PRO A 155 -3.09 -5.30 23.04
CA PRO A 155 -1.74 -5.53 22.51
C PRO A 155 -1.67 -6.41 21.26
N ASP A 156 -2.70 -7.20 20.98
CA ASP A 156 -2.80 -8.09 19.82
C ASP A 156 -3.49 -7.45 18.59
N LEU A 157 -3.73 -6.14 18.61
CA LEU A 157 -4.37 -5.42 17.51
C LEU A 157 -3.40 -5.20 16.33
N ALA A 158 -3.24 -6.22 15.50
CA ALA A 158 -2.27 -6.25 14.40
C ALA A 158 -2.35 -5.04 13.45
N GLY A 159 -3.58 -4.57 13.14
CA GLY A 159 -3.78 -3.37 12.32
C GLY A 159 -3.21 -2.10 12.95
N ALA A 160 -3.36 -1.93 14.28
CA ALA A 160 -2.81 -0.77 14.97
C ALA A 160 -1.27 -0.80 15.00
N HIS A 161 -0.66 -1.97 15.23
CA HIS A 161 0.80 -2.13 15.15
C HIS A 161 1.34 -1.74 13.78
N ASN A 162 0.76 -2.29 12.70
CA ASN A 162 1.22 -1.97 11.35
C ASN A 162 1.07 -0.48 11.02
N ASN A 163 -0.06 0.13 11.39
CA ASN A 163 -0.30 1.55 11.13
C ASN A 163 0.62 2.45 11.97
N ALA A 164 0.86 2.11 13.24
CA ALA A 164 1.82 2.80 14.09
C ALA A 164 3.24 2.73 13.49
N ALA A 165 3.66 1.54 13.04
CA ALA A 165 4.95 1.35 12.37
C ALA A 165 5.11 2.26 11.14
N LEU A 166 4.11 2.29 10.24
CA LEU A 166 4.14 3.13 9.05
C LEU A 166 4.14 4.62 9.41
N CYS A 167 3.41 5.01 10.46
CA CYS A 167 3.40 6.39 10.96
C CYS A 167 4.75 6.79 11.57
N ARG A 168 5.39 5.92 12.35
CA ARG A 168 6.74 6.14 12.89
C ARG A 168 7.79 6.28 11.77
N LEU A 169 7.75 5.40 10.78
CA LEU A 169 8.62 5.51 9.60
C LEU A 169 8.39 6.82 8.84
N LEU A 170 7.15 7.29 8.76
CA LEU A 170 6.79 8.54 8.10
C LEU A 170 7.40 9.76 8.79
N VAL A 171 7.42 9.79 10.12
CA VAL A 171 8.00 10.89 10.91
C VAL A 171 9.52 10.73 11.10
N GLY A 172 10.13 9.63 10.60
CA GLY A 172 11.57 9.38 10.69
C GLY A 172 12.03 8.64 11.97
N ASP A 173 11.11 8.15 12.80
CA ASP A 173 11.42 7.25 13.92
C ASP A 173 11.67 5.83 13.36
N PHE A 174 12.83 5.64 12.75
CA PHE A 174 13.17 4.40 12.06
C PHE A 174 13.49 3.26 13.03
N GLU A 175 14.08 3.56 14.18
CA GLU A 175 14.41 2.55 15.17
C GLU A 175 13.18 1.74 15.61
N ARG A 176 12.13 2.44 16.06
CA ARG A 176 10.87 1.78 16.46
C ARG A 176 10.05 1.34 15.25
N GLY A 177 10.05 2.17 14.20
CA GLY A 177 9.29 1.92 12.99
C GLY A 177 9.64 0.57 12.34
N TRP A 178 10.92 0.24 12.20
CA TRP A 178 11.34 -1.05 11.64
C TRP A 178 11.02 -2.23 12.55
N GLN A 179 11.18 -2.08 13.87
CA GLN A 179 10.82 -3.13 14.83
C GLN A 179 9.32 -3.46 14.76
N GLU A 180 8.48 -2.43 14.80
CA GLU A 180 7.03 -2.60 14.75
C GLU A 180 6.55 -3.04 13.35
N HIS A 181 7.27 -2.73 12.27
CA HIS A 181 6.94 -3.14 10.91
C HIS A 181 6.97 -4.66 10.70
N GLU A 182 7.68 -5.41 11.57
CA GLU A 182 7.62 -6.87 11.55
C GLU A 182 6.23 -7.42 11.94
N SER A 183 5.38 -6.62 12.58
CA SER A 183 3.97 -6.97 12.84
C SER A 183 3.11 -7.10 11.58
N ARG A 184 3.60 -6.64 10.41
CA ARG A 184 2.91 -6.77 9.11
C ARG A 184 2.52 -8.21 8.79
N TRP A 185 3.27 -9.18 9.29
CA TRP A 185 2.98 -10.61 9.12
C TRP A 185 1.78 -11.12 9.91
N GLN A 186 1.28 -10.33 10.85
CA GLN A 186 0.09 -10.63 11.65
C GLN A 186 -1.18 -9.98 11.05
N ALA A 187 -1.00 -9.03 10.12
CA ALA A 187 -2.11 -8.41 9.41
C ALA A 187 -2.70 -9.38 8.38
N ASP A 188 -4.03 -9.54 8.37
CA ASP A 188 -4.76 -10.52 7.52
C ASP A 188 -4.34 -10.48 6.04
N GLN A 189 -3.98 -9.30 5.52
CA GLN A 189 -3.63 -9.10 4.12
C GLN A 189 -2.25 -9.67 3.73
N LEU A 190 -1.28 -9.67 4.65
CA LEU A 190 0.08 -10.13 4.41
C LEU A 190 0.38 -11.48 5.07
N ALA A 191 -0.50 -11.96 5.95
CA ALA A 191 -0.34 -13.26 6.59
C ALA A 191 -0.25 -14.42 5.58
N THR A 192 -0.97 -14.31 4.45
CA THR A 192 -0.93 -15.27 3.34
C THR A 192 0.35 -15.20 2.51
N GLU A 193 1.06 -14.09 2.55
CA GLU A 193 2.34 -13.90 1.86
C GLU A 193 3.53 -14.41 2.69
N ARG A 194 3.33 -14.65 3.98
CA ARG A 194 4.36 -15.16 4.88
C ARG A 194 4.76 -16.57 4.46
N ARG A 195 6.05 -16.72 4.18
CA ARG A 195 6.61 -18.03 3.81
C ARG A 195 7.11 -18.75 5.05
N ASN A 196 6.74 -20.02 5.17
CA ASN A 196 7.17 -20.88 6.27
C ASN A 196 8.35 -21.74 5.81
N PHE A 197 9.57 -21.17 5.93
CA PHE A 197 10.79 -21.93 5.71
C PHE A 197 11.19 -22.68 6.98
N ALA A 198 11.83 -23.83 6.81
CA ALA A 198 12.43 -24.56 7.93
C ALA A 198 13.71 -23.88 8.47
N GLN A 199 14.38 -23.12 7.59
CA GLN A 199 15.56 -22.34 7.92
C GLN A 199 15.19 -21.12 8.76
N PRO A 200 16.05 -20.67 9.68
CA PRO A 200 15.78 -19.55 10.56
C PRO A 200 15.73 -18.21 9.81
N LEU A 201 14.86 -17.32 10.29
CA LEU A 201 14.79 -15.94 9.87
C LEU A 201 16.00 -15.17 10.42
N TRP A 202 16.72 -14.47 9.54
CA TRP A 202 17.82 -13.60 9.92
C TRP A 202 17.34 -12.15 10.07
N LEU A 203 17.55 -11.59 11.26
CA LEU A 203 17.27 -10.20 11.58
C LEU A 203 18.50 -9.46 12.16
N GLY A 204 19.69 -9.85 11.71
CA GLY A 204 20.93 -9.13 12.02
C GLY A 204 21.75 -9.66 13.19
N SER A 205 21.30 -10.71 13.88
CA SER A 205 21.93 -11.26 15.09
C SER A 205 23.00 -12.32 14.84
N ASP A 206 22.93 -13.02 13.72
CA ASP A 206 23.81 -14.15 13.41
C ASP A 206 24.96 -13.74 12.48
N GLU A 207 26.11 -14.43 12.64
CA GLU A 207 27.21 -14.32 11.68
C GLU A 207 26.81 -14.91 10.32
N LEU A 208 27.15 -14.19 9.26
CA LEU A 208 26.83 -14.56 7.89
C LEU A 208 28.01 -15.18 7.13
N GLU A 209 29.21 -15.09 7.70
CA GLU A 209 30.43 -15.59 7.05
C GLU A 209 30.27 -17.06 6.65
N GLY A 210 30.47 -17.34 5.38
CA GLY A 210 30.38 -18.68 4.80
C GLY A 210 28.96 -19.25 4.67
N LYS A 211 27.92 -18.56 5.11
CA LYS A 211 26.51 -19.01 4.99
C LYS A 211 25.87 -18.58 3.66
N THR A 212 24.93 -19.38 3.22
CA THR A 212 24.04 -19.00 2.10
C THR A 212 22.73 -18.45 2.66
N ILE A 213 22.37 -17.21 2.28
CA ILE A 213 21.12 -16.58 2.71
C ILE A 213 20.19 -16.35 1.51
N LEU A 214 18.91 -16.71 1.67
CA LEU A 214 17.83 -16.38 0.77
C LEU A 214 17.25 -15.01 1.14
N LEU A 215 17.48 -14.00 0.30
CA LEU A 215 16.77 -12.73 0.37
C LEU A 215 15.59 -12.79 -0.59
N HIS A 216 14.37 -12.51 -0.12
CA HIS A 216 13.19 -12.73 -0.93
C HIS A 216 12.23 -11.53 -0.94
N ALA A 217 11.66 -11.28 -2.12
CA ALA A 217 10.61 -10.28 -2.30
C ALA A 217 9.30 -10.74 -1.65
N GLU A 218 8.56 -9.80 -1.10
CA GLU A 218 7.30 -10.06 -0.37
C GLU A 218 6.11 -9.23 -0.86
N GLN A 219 6.29 -8.00 -1.27
CA GLN A 219 5.22 -7.07 -1.64
C GLN A 219 5.30 -6.66 -3.12
N GLY A 220 5.17 -5.36 -3.40
CA GLY A 220 5.17 -4.82 -4.76
C GLY A 220 6.54 -4.74 -5.42
N PHE A 221 6.55 -4.48 -6.72
CA PHE A 221 7.79 -4.27 -7.48
C PHE A 221 8.63 -3.11 -6.95
N GLY A 222 7.96 -2.02 -6.52
CA GLY A 222 8.64 -0.85 -5.95
C GLY A 222 9.41 -1.21 -4.68
N ASP A 223 8.84 -2.06 -3.83
CA ASP A 223 9.50 -2.53 -2.61
C ASP A 223 10.75 -3.35 -2.94
N THR A 224 10.66 -4.25 -3.90
CA THR A 224 11.81 -5.04 -4.34
C THR A 224 12.90 -4.14 -4.93
N LEU A 225 12.54 -3.20 -5.81
CA LEU A 225 13.47 -2.24 -6.41
C LEU A 225 14.14 -1.34 -5.37
N GLN A 226 13.41 -0.93 -4.34
CA GLN A 226 13.97 -0.08 -3.27
C GLN A 226 14.90 -0.86 -2.35
N PHE A 227 14.46 -2.04 -1.86
CA PHE A 227 15.17 -2.74 -0.80
C PHE A 227 16.25 -3.71 -1.29
N CYS A 228 16.33 -4.01 -2.58
CA CYS A 228 17.46 -4.76 -3.13
C CYS A 228 18.81 -4.03 -2.94
N ARG A 229 18.81 -2.70 -2.71
CA ARG A 229 20.01 -1.91 -2.36
C ARG A 229 20.77 -2.41 -1.14
N TYR A 230 20.12 -3.18 -0.28
CA TYR A 230 20.74 -3.79 0.89
C TYR A 230 21.54 -5.06 0.58
N VAL A 231 21.33 -5.69 -0.59
CA VAL A 231 21.99 -6.94 -0.99
C VAL A 231 23.51 -6.83 -0.94
N PRO A 232 24.16 -5.78 -1.47
CA PRO A 232 25.61 -5.62 -1.38
C PRO A 232 26.11 -5.53 0.08
N LEU A 233 25.33 -4.92 0.98
CA LEU A 233 25.69 -4.78 2.40
C LEU A 233 25.64 -6.13 3.13
N VAL A 234 24.67 -6.99 2.79
CA VAL A 234 24.58 -8.35 3.33
C VAL A 234 25.71 -9.21 2.76
N ALA A 235 26.01 -9.11 1.45
CA ALA A 235 27.14 -9.79 0.82
C ALA A 235 28.48 -9.40 1.44
N ALA A 236 28.69 -8.13 1.79
CA ALA A 236 29.91 -7.65 2.45
C ALA A 236 30.13 -8.24 3.86
N ARG A 237 29.11 -8.90 4.45
CA ARG A 237 29.23 -9.66 5.70
C ARG A 237 29.64 -11.13 5.47
N GLY A 238 30.10 -11.48 4.26
CA GLY A 238 30.61 -12.82 3.93
C GLY A 238 29.55 -13.84 3.53
N ALA A 239 28.28 -13.44 3.36
CA ALA A 239 27.21 -14.32 2.92
C ALA A 239 27.21 -14.56 1.41
N ARG A 240 26.89 -15.77 0.99
CA ARG A 240 26.47 -16.06 -0.38
C ARG A 240 24.99 -15.77 -0.54
N ILE A 241 24.61 -14.82 -1.42
CA ILE A 241 23.25 -14.34 -1.56
C ILE A 241 22.51 -15.08 -2.68
N ILE A 242 21.36 -15.69 -2.36
CA ILE A 242 20.32 -16.07 -3.31
C ILE A 242 19.25 -15.00 -3.22
N LEU A 243 18.98 -14.28 -4.32
CA LEU A 243 17.97 -13.24 -4.38
C LEU A 243 16.75 -13.75 -5.16
N GLU A 244 15.61 -13.91 -4.47
CA GLU A 244 14.34 -14.28 -5.08
C GLU A 244 13.49 -13.04 -5.32
N VAL A 245 13.08 -12.83 -6.58
CA VAL A 245 12.29 -11.66 -6.99
C VAL A 245 11.08 -12.06 -7.86
N GLN A 246 10.20 -11.12 -8.12
CA GLN A 246 9.10 -11.30 -9.07
C GLN A 246 9.67 -11.39 -10.51
N ARG A 247 9.09 -12.24 -11.35
CA ARG A 247 9.57 -12.52 -12.73
C ARG A 247 9.85 -11.25 -13.55
N PRO A 248 9.00 -10.20 -13.57
CA PRO A 248 9.27 -8.99 -14.36
C PRO A 248 10.52 -8.20 -13.95
N LEU A 249 11.08 -8.47 -12.77
CA LEU A 249 12.29 -7.80 -12.26
C LEU A 249 13.57 -8.60 -12.50
N GLN A 250 13.48 -9.84 -12.94
CA GLN A 250 14.61 -10.78 -12.95
C GLN A 250 15.83 -10.23 -13.70
N ASP A 251 15.64 -9.72 -14.90
CA ASP A 251 16.77 -9.31 -15.75
C ASP A 251 17.46 -8.04 -15.25
N VAL A 252 16.70 -7.09 -14.70
CA VAL A 252 17.31 -5.90 -14.07
C VAL A 252 18.00 -6.27 -12.76
N MET A 253 17.49 -7.23 -11.99
CA MET A 253 18.13 -7.68 -10.75
C MET A 253 19.41 -8.48 -10.95
N ARG A 254 19.63 -9.07 -12.12
CA ARG A 254 20.91 -9.72 -12.46
C ARG A 254 22.07 -8.74 -12.56
N THR A 255 21.80 -7.45 -12.68
CA THR A 255 22.82 -6.40 -12.66
C THR A 255 23.25 -5.98 -11.26
N LEU A 256 22.51 -6.43 -10.23
CA LEU A 256 22.75 -6.05 -8.83
C LEU A 256 24.02 -6.72 -8.30
N ALA A 257 24.94 -5.92 -7.80
CA ALA A 257 26.16 -6.40 -7.15
C ALA A 257 25.83 -7.20 -5.86
N GLY A 258 26.61 -8.24 -5.58
CA GLY A 258 26.51 -9.04 -4.36
C GLY A 258 25.51 -10.20 -4.42
N ALA A 259 24.60 -10.26 -5.39
CA ALA A 259 23.76 -11.41 -5.61
C ALA A 259 24.54 -12.51 -6.34
N ALA A 260 24.80 -13.65 -5.67
CA ALA A 260 25.47 -14.79 -6.29
C ALA A 260 24.53 -15.53 -7.27
N GLN A 261 23.24 -15.49 -7.01
CA GLN A 261 22.21 -16.07 -7.86
C GLN A 261 20.90 -15.27 -7.73
N VAL A 262 20.26 -15.00 -8.87
CA VAL A 262 18.92 -14.41 -8.92
C VAL A 262 17.95 -15.47 -9.43
N VAL A 263 16.91 -15.76 -8.65
CA VAL A 263 15.82 -16.68 -8.97
C VAL A 263 14.50 -15.91 -8.96
N PHE A 264 13.49 -16.37 -9.67
CA PHE A 264 12.18 -15.73 -9.58
C PHE A 264 11.17 -16.58 -8.79
N ARG A 265 10.21 -15.90 -8.25
CA ARG A 265 9.16 -16.50 -7.41
C ARG A 265 8.43 -17.61 -8.17
N GLY A 266 8.42 -18.81 -7.59
CA GLY A 266 7.82 -20.02 -8.19
C GLY A 266 8.83 -20.99 -8.79
N GLU A 267 10.11 -20.62 -8.93
CA GLU A 267 11.17 -21.57 -9.25
C GLU A 267 11.57 -22.42 -8.02
N ALA A 268 12.22 -23.55 -8.28
CA ALA A 268 12.85 -24.35 -7.23
C ALA A 268 14.00 -23.56 -6.59
N LEU A 269 13.92 -23.39 -5.29
CA LEU A 269 14.97 -22.67 -4.54
C LEU A 269 16.21 -23.58 -4.35
N PRO A 270 17.42 -23.04 -4.60
CA PRO A 270 18.65 -23.70 -4.16
C PRO A 270 18.68 -23.86 -2.63
N ALA A 271 19.57 -24.70 -2.11
CA ALA A 271 19.76 -24.85 -0.66
C ALA A 271 20.29 -23.53 -0.06
N PHE A 272 19.79 -23.18 1.12
CA PHE A 272 20.18 -22.01 1.88
C PHE A 272 20.12 -22.31 3.40
N ASP A 273 20.89 -21.54 4.17
CA ASP A 273 21.01 -21.72 5.63
C ASP A 273 20.09 -20.79 6.40
N LEU A 274 19.88 -19.58 5.88
CA LEU A 274 19.09 -18.51 6.50
C LEU A 274 18.19 -17.86 5.46
N HIS A 275 17.14 -17.17 5.90
CA HIS A 275 16.35 -16.32 5.00
C HIS A 275 16.03 -14.96 5.62
N CYS A 276 15.78 -13.96 4.76
CA CYS A 276 15.27 -12.65 5.17
C CYS A 276 14.39 -12.06 4.09
N PRO A 277 13.17 -11.58 4.42
CA PRO A 277 12.39 -10.73 3.53
C PRO A 277 13.13 -9.42 3.25
N LEU A 278 13.03 -8.88 2.05
CA LEU A 278 13.73 -7.64 1.70
C LEU A 278 13.35 -6.46 2.60
N LEU A 279 12.07 -6.35 2.99
CA LEU A 279 11.60 -5.26 3.85
C LEU A 279 11.99 -5.43 5.32
N SER A 280 12.57 -6.57 5.72
CA SER A 280 13.15 -6.76 7.06
C SER A 280 14.65 -6.41 7.11
N LEU A 281 15.30 -6.16 5.96
CA LEU A 281 16.71 -5.80 5.90
C LEU A 281 17.05 -4.47 6.61
N PRO A 282 16.20 -3.43 6.55
CA PRO A 282 16.45 -2.22 7.33
C PRO A 282 16.55 -2.49 8.83
N LEU A 283 15.67 -3.35 9.38
CA LEU A 283 15.76 -3.79 10.78
C LEU A 283 17.05 -4.58 11.02
N ALA A 284 17.33 -5.58 10.18
CA ALA A 284 18.51 -6.44 10.32
C ALA A 284 19.84 -5.67 10.27
N LEU A 285 19.87 -4.56 9.51
CA LEU A 285 21.03 -3.70 9.34
C LEU A 285 20.97 -2.42 10.18
N ARG A 286 19.97 -2.29 11.07
CA ARG A 286 19.76 -1.15 11.97
C ARG A 286 19.79 0.20 11.23
N THR A 287 19.01 0.27 10.16
CA THR A 287 18.94 1.46 9.32
C THR A 287 18.23 2.60 10.04
N GLU A 288 18.93 3.70 10.18
CA GLU A 288 18.44 5.01 10.64
C GLU A 288 18.39 5.99 9.46
N LEU A 289 17.85 7.19 9.67
CA LEU A 289 17.66 8.17 8.61
C LEU A 289 18.98 8.57 7.93
N ASP A 290 20.05 8.72 8.70
CA ASP A 290 21.39 9.10 8.25
C ASP A 290 22.23 7.91 7.74
N THR A 291 21.80 6.67 8.01
CA THR A 291 22.46 5.44 7.55
C THR A 291 21.75 4.74 6.40
N ILE A 292 20.74 5.39 5.82
CA ILE A 292 20.09 4.88 4.60
C ILE A 292 21.16 4.68 3.51
N PRO A 293 21.26 3.47 2.89
CA PRO A 293 22.21 3.25 1.80
C PRO A 293 21.76 3.95 0.52
N ALA A 294 22.03 5.28 0.45
CA ALA A 294 21.57 6.15 -0.63
C ALA A 294 22.45 6.11 -1.89
N LEU A 295 23.53 5.31 -1.89
CA LEU A 295 24.43 5.23 -3.04
C LEU A 295 23.69 4.71 -4.28
N THR A 296 23.78 5.48 -5.36
CA THR A 296 23.20 5.15 -6.68
C THR A 296 24.25 5.41 -7.78
N PRO A 297 24.20 4.72 -8.95
CA PRO A 297 23.28 3.62 -9.26
C PRO A 297 23.63 2.33 -8.52
N TYR A 298 22.63 1.52 -8.16
CA TYR A 298 22.84 0.16 -7.65
C TYR A 298 22.18 -0.89 -8.57
N LEU A 299 21.41 -0.46 -9.58
CA LEU A 299 20.92 -1.27 -10.69
C LEU A 299 21.39 -0.67 -12.01
N ALA A 300 21.42 -1.47 -13.05
CA ALA A 300 21.71 -1.04 -14.42
C ALA A 300 20.73 -1.71 -15.40
N ALA A 301 20.53 -1.09 -16.55
CA ALA A 301 19.82 -1.74 -17.65
C ALA A 301 20.79 -2.59 -18.48
N PRO A 302 20.32 -3.70 -19.10
CA PRO A 302 21.16 -4.47 -20.02
C PRO A 302 21.62 -3.63 -21.22
N ASP A 303 22.93 -3.63 -21.50
CA ASP A 303 23.54 -2.79 -22.55
C ASP A 303 22.95 -2.98 -23.95
N ASN A 304 22.57 -4.22 -24.30
CA ASN A 304 21.94 -4.50 -25.58
C ASN A 304 20.57 -3.83 -25.70
N LYS A 305 19.78 -3.80 -24.63
CA LYS A 305 18.48 -3.13 -24.60
C LYS A 305 18.65 -1.60 -24.61
N VAL A 306 19.64 -1.07 -23.89
CA VAL A 306 19.96 0.38 -23.89
C VAL A 306 20.32 0.85 -25.30
N ARG A 307 21.14 0.07 -26.02
CA ARG A 307 21.52 0.40 -27.40
C ARG A 307 20.31 0.32 -28.34
N ALA A 308 19.51 -0.73 -28.25
CA ALA A 308 18.30 -0.87 -29.08
C ALA A 308 17.32 0.32 -28.92
N TRP A 309 17.12 0.79 -27.69
CA TRP A 309 16.30 1.98 -27.44
C TRP A 309 16.96 3.25 -27.96
N ARG A 310 18.29 3.40 -27.82
CA ARG A 310 19.04 4.53 -28.36
C ARG A 310 18.92 4.63 -29.88
N ASP A 311 19.02 3.51 -30.58
CA ASP A 311 18.92 3.45 -32.05
C ASP A 311 17.50 3.78 -32.54
N ARG A 312 16.49 3.50 -31.71
CA ARG A 312 15.10 3.82 -32.01
C ARG A 312 14.76 5.31 -31.79
N LEU A 313 15.44 5.95 -30.85
CA LEU A 313 15.26 7.36 -30.55
C LEU A 313 15.95 8.18 -31.66
N ALA A 314 15.25 9.19 -32.18
CA ALA A 314 15.82 10.14 -33.19
C ALA A 314 17.08 10.85 -32.65
N ALA A 315 17.78 11.55 -33.53
CA ALA A 315 18.88 12.41 -33.08
C ALA A 315 18.36 13.37 -31.98
N ARG A 316 19.19 13.56 -30.93
CA ARG A 316 18.78 14.30 -29.74
C ARG A 316 18.79 15.79 -30.03
N GLU A 317 17.63 16.41 -30.09
CA GLU A 317 17.45 17.85 -30.25
C GLU A 317 16.93 18.52 -28.98
N LYS A 318 16.15 17.79 -28.18
CA LYS A 318 15.47 18.28 -26.95
C LYS A 318 15.67 17.33 -25.77
N PRO A 319 15.50 17.82 -24.53
CA PRO A 319 15.42 16.96 -23.35
C PRO A 319 14.28 15.94 -23.46
N ARG A 320 14.53 14.70 -23.03
CA ARG A 320 13.59 13.58 -23.06
C ARG A 320 13.08 13.28 -21.69
N ILE A 321 11.76 13.31 -21.54
CA ILE A 321 11.09 13.18 -20.23
C ILE A 321 10.17 11.96 -20.24
N GLY A 322 10.38 11.05 -19.32
CA GLY A 322 9.49 9.91 -19.10
C GLY A 322 8.34 10.27 -18.16
N LEU A 323 7.12 9.83 -18.49
CA LEU A 323 5.91 10.15 -17.74
C LEU A 323 5.24 8.89 -17.17
N VAL A 324 4.85 8.96 -15.87
CA VAL A 324 3.94 8.00 -15.22
C VAL A 324 2.97 8.78 -14.32
N TRP A 325 1.67 8.64 -14.58
CA TRP A 325 0.62 9.38 -13.86
C TRP A 325 -0.28 8.51 -12.99
N ALA A 326 -0.20 7.19 -13.11
CA ALA A 326 -1.05 6.29 -12.34
C ALA A 326 -0.30 5.02 -11.89
N GLY A 327 -0.68 4.51 -10.74
CA GLY A 327 -0.26 3.21 -10.25
C GLY A 327 -1.10 2.07 -10.84
N ASN A 328 -0.96 0.88 -10.25
CA ASN A 328 -1.82 -0.27 -10.54
C ASN A 328 -2.92 -0.35 -9.47
N PRO A 329 -4.20 -0.20 -9.81
CA PRO A 329 -5.29 -0.14 -8.85
C PRO A 329 -5.51 -1.44 -8.05
N ARG A 330 -5.02 -2.61 -8.53
CA ARG A 330 -5.24 -3.91 -7.88
C ARG A 330 -6.68 -4.04 -7.37
N LYS A 331 -7.63 -4.01 -8.32
CA LYS A 331 -9.09 -3.91 -8.06
C LYS A 331 -9.61 -5.00 -7.13
N GLU A 332 -8.93 -6.14 -7.05
CA GLU A 332 -9.20 -7.28 -6.16
C GLU A 332 -8.85 -7.00 -4.68
N LEU A 333 -8.04 -5.97 -4.41
CA LEU A 333 -7.59 -5.61 -3.07
C LEU A 333 -8.10 -4.21 -2.69
N ALA A 334 -9.18 -4.15 -1.92
CA ALA A 334 -9.89 -2.90 -1.60
C ALA A 334 -8.98 -1.77 -1.08
N ASN A 335 -8.10 -2.07 -0.14
CA ASN A 335 -7.19 -1.07 0.43
C ASN A 335 -6.14 -0.58 -0.58
N CYS A 336 -5.64 -1.47 -1.44
CA CYS A 336 -4.70 -1.10 -2.50
C CYS A 336 -5.36 -0.18 -3.52
N ASN A 337 -6.62 -0.44 -3.86
CA ASN A 337 -7.41 0.40 -4.76
C ASN A 337 -7.62 1.81 -4.19
N LEU A 338 -7.95 1.94 -2.90
CA LEU A 338 -8.10 3.24 -2.24
C LEU A 338 -6.79 4.04 -2.22
N ILE A 339 -5.66 3.39 -1.91
CA ILE A 339 -4.33 4.01 -1.92
C ILE A 339 -3.96 4.43 -3.34
N ASP A 340 -4.21 3.58 -4.33
CA ASP A 340 -3.90 3.88 -5.72
C ASP A 340 -4.71 5.06 -6.25
N ALA A 341 -6.00 5.13 -5.93
CA ALA A 341 -6.85 6.26 -6.27
C ALA A 341 -6.41 7.60 -5.64
N GLN A 342 -5.60 7.56 -4.57
CA GLN A 342 -5.05 8.78 -3.96
C GLN A 342 -3.75 9.25 -4.61
N ARG A 343 -2.91 8.31 -5.09
CA ARG A 343 -1.60 8.62 -5.69
C ARG A 343 -1.66 8.79 -7.21
N SER A 344 -2.70 8.31 -7.85
CA SER A 344 -2.90 8.40 -9.30
C SER A 344 -3.63 9.68 -9.67
N MET A 345 -3.36 10.17 -10.87
CA MET A 345 -4.06 11.29 -11.50
C MET A 345 -4.59 10.89 -12.87
N ASP A 346 -5.54 11.64 -13.41
CA ASP A 346 -5.95 11.48 -14.78
C ASP A 346 -4.91 12.06 -15.73
N PHE A 347 -4.69 11.41 -16.87
CA PHE A 347 -3.74 11.87 -17.88
C PHE A 347 -4.00 13.32 -18.33
N ALA A 348 -5.26 13.72 -18.40
CA ALA A 348 -5.65 15.09 -18.77
C ALA A 348 -5.11 16.18 -17.81
N GLN A 349 -4.83 15.82 -16.55
CA GLN A 349 -4.27 16.76 -15.58
C GLN A 349 -2.80 17.11 -15.87
N LEU A 350 -2.13 16.35 -16.75
CA LEU A 350 -0.77 16.66 -17.22
C LEU A 350 -0.77 17.72 -18.35
N ALA A 351 -1.93 18.21 -18.82
CA ALA A 351 -2.01 19.17 -19.93
C ALA A 351 -1.04 20.35 -19.80
N PRO A 352 -0.92 21.05 -18.64
CA PRO A 352 0.02 22.17 -18.53
C PRO A 352 1.48 21.78 -18.75
N LEU A 353 1.87 20.56 -18.35
CA LEU A 353 3.21 20.04 -18.56
C LEU A 353 3.45 19.72 -20.05
N LEU A 354 2.45 19.17 -20.73
CA LEU A 354 2.54 18.77 -22.13
C LEU A 354 2.53 19.95 -23.12
N GLU A 355 2.20 21.15 -22.65
CA GLU A 355 2.29 22.41 -23.43
C GLU A 355 3.73 22.92 -23.53
N VAL A 356 4.67 22.39 -22.75
CA VAL A 356 6.09 22.76 -22.82
C VAL A 356 6.71 22.21 -24.10
N SER A 357 6.99 23.12 -25.06
CA SER A 357 7.42 22.77 -26.43
C SER A 357 8.88 22.36 -26.55
N ASP A 358 9.71 22.66 -25.53
CA ASP A 358 11.16 22.49 -25.60
C ASP A 358 11.65 21.14 -25.05
N CYS A 359 10.74 20.17 -24.88
CA CYS A 359 11.03 18.79 -24.50
C CYS A 359 10.21 17.78 -25.29
N GLU A 360 10.66 16.52 -25.24
CA GLU A 360 9.97 15.36 -25.80
C GLU A 360 9.47 14.49 -24.66
N PHE A 361 8.19 14.07 -24.69
CA PHE A 361 7.58 13.25 -23.66
C PHE A 361 7.41 11.81 -24.13
N TYR A 362 7.77 10.86 -23.25
CA TYR A 362 7.70 9.43 -23.50
C TYR A 362 6.85 8.78 -22.40
N SER A 363 5.90 7.93 -22.79
CA SER A 363 5.10 7.16 -21.82
C SER A 363 5.90 5.99 -21.24
N LEU A 364 6.01 5.95 -19.93
CA LEU A 364 6.47 4.79 -19.16
C LEU A 364 5.30 4.12 -18.44
N GLN A 365 4.06 4.58 -18.70
CA GLN A 365 2.85 4.16 -18.01
C GLN A 365 2.45 2.74 -18.42
N LYS A 366 2.19 1.89 -17.44
CA LYS A 366 1.60 0.55 -17.62
C LYS A 366 0.22 0.51 -16.96
N GLY A 367 -0.58 -0.50 -17.31
CA GLY A 367 -1.95 -0.69 -16.86
C GLY A 367 -2.98 -0.21 -17.87
N GLU A 368 -3.96 -1.08 -18.16
CA GLU A 368 -4.92 -0.89 -19.25
C GLU A 368 -5.69 0.43 -19.16
N ASP A 369 -6.21 0.77 -17.96
CA ASP A 369 -7.03 1.97 -17.76
C ASP A 369 -6.22 3.25 -17.99
N ALA A 370 -4.99 3.32 -17.49
CA ALA A 370 -4.14 4.50 -17.66
C ALA A 370 -3.62 4.64 -19.10
N VAL A 371 -3.22 3.53 -19.74
CA VAL A 371 -2.80 3.53 -21.16
C VAL A 371 -3.96 3.93 -22.06
N ARG A 372 -5.18 3.49 -21.76
CA ARG A 372 -6.40 3.90 -22.49
C ARG A 372 -6.63 5.42 -22.38
N GLN A 373 -6.46 6.03 -21.18
CA GLN A 373 -6.58 7.48 -20.99
C GLN A 373 -5.65 8.24 -21.96
N LEU A 374 -4.39 7.80 -22.10
CA LEU A 374 -3.46 8.41 -23.07
C LEU A 374 -3.97 8.25 -24.50
N ARG A 375 -4.31 7.01 -24.90
CA ARG A 375 -4.63 6.68 -26.30
C ARG A 375 -5.92 7.32 -26.80
N GLU A 376 -6.89 7.55 -25.91
CA GLU A 376 -8.16 8.20 -26.19
C GLU A 376 -8.11 9.73 -26.04
N SER A 377 -7.03 10.27 -25.43
CA SER A 377 -6.88 11.70 -25.19
C SER A 377 -6.52 12.49 -26.46
N VAL A 378 -7.02 13.70 -26.56
CA VAL A 378 -6.58 14.69 -27.57
C VAL A 378 -5.12 15.09 -27.37
N LEU A 379 -4.58 14.94 -26.15
CA LEU A 379 -3.19 15.24 -25.78
C LEU A 379 -2.19 14.15 -26.22
N ARG A 380 -2.65 13.01 -26.73
CA ARG A 380 -1.79 11.88 -27.14
C ARG A 380 -0.68 12.26 -28.12
N GLN A 381 -0.93 13.27 -28.93
CA GLN A 381 0.02 13.75 -29.94
C GLN A 381 1.30 14.35 -29.33
N HIS A 382 1.28 14.74 -28.05
CA HIS A 382 2.43 15.30 -27.33
C HIS A 382 3.29 14.25 -26.64
N VAL A 383 2.88 12.96 -26.66
CA VAL A 383 3.57 11.88 -25.92
C VAL A 383 3.84 10.72 -26.87
N VAL A 384 5.09 10.31 -26.94
CA VAL A 384 5.49 9.09 -27.63
C VAL A 384 5.09 7.87 -26.78
N ASP A 385 4.21 7.03 -27.32
CA ASP A 385 3.73 5.81 -26.65
C ASP A 385 4.36 4.57 -27.26
N TRP A 386 5.33 4.01 -26.55
CA TRP A 386 5.97 2.71 -26.85
C TRP A 386 5.72 1.68 -25.74
N THR A 387 4.65 1.85 -24.97
CA THR A 387 4.36 1.00 -23.80
C THR A 387 4.10 -0.47 -24.17
N ASP A 388 3.67 -0.76 -25.39
CA ASP A 388 3.49 -2.14 -25.85
C ASP A 388 4.84 -2.90 -26.00
N ASP A 389 5.95 -2.19 -26.20
CA ASP A 389 7.31 -2.74 -26.32
C ASP A 389 8.05 -2.84 -24.99
N LEU A 390 7.48 -2.33 -23.90
CA LEU A 390 8.01 -2.47 -22.54
C LEU A 390 7.48 -3.77 -21.92
N HIS A 391 8.16 -4.90 -22.17
CA HIS A 391 7.68 -6.21 -21.73
C HIS A 391 7.98 -6.49 -20.26
N ASP A 392 9.10 -5.96 -19.75
CA ASP A 392 9.53 -6.10 -18.36
C ASP A 392 10.24 -4.84 -17.84
N PHE A 393 10.72 -4.91 -16.59
CA PHE A 393 11.43 -3.77 -15.99
C PHE A 393 12.82 -3.52 -16.61
N SER A 394 13.41 -4.48 -17.30
CA SER A 394 14.68 -4.25 -18.00
C SER A 394 14.50 -3.43 -19.29
N ASP A 395 13.36 -3.57 -19.99
CA ASP A 395 13.01 -2.69 -21.12
C ASP A 395 12.71 -1.27 -20.62
N THR A 396 11.96 -1.16 -19.52
CA THR A 396 11.67 0.14 -18.87
C THR A 396 12.97 0.81 -18.41
N ALA A 397 13.87 0.06 -17.78
CA ALA A 397 15.19 0.57 -17.35
C ALA A 397 16.02 1.06 -18.56
N ALA A 398 16.03 0.28 -19.63
CA ALA A 398 16.79 0.62 -20.84
C ALA A 398 16.25 1.87 -21.56
N LEU A 399 14.93 2.07 -21.58
CA LEU A 399 14.35 3.32 -22.06
C LEU A 399 14.71 4.49 -21.11
N ILE A 400 14.56 4.33 -19.80
CA ILE A 400 14.92 5.34 -18.78
C ILE A 400 16.39 5.76 -18.93
N GLU A 401 17.33 4.86 -19.26
CA GLU A 401 18.71 5.19 -19.48
C GLU A 401 18.93 6.19 -20.63
N ASN A 402 18.03 6.26 -21.57
CA ASN A 402 18.05 7.17 -22.69
C ASN A 402 17.22 8.47 -22.45
N LEU A 403 16.65 8.63 -21.26
CA LEU A 403 15.88 9.81 -20.85
C LEU A 403 16.73 10.73 -19.94
N ASP A 404 16.34 11.99 -19.82
CA ASP A 404 17.00 13.00 -18.98
C ASP A 404 16.32 13.17 -17.62
N LEU A 405 15.00 12.92 -17.59
CA LEU A 405 14.16 13.12 -16.41
C LEU A 405 13.01 12.10 -16.43
N VAL A 406 12.62 11.64 -15.26
CA VAL A 406 11.39 10.88 -15.08
C VAL A 406 10.46 11.68 -14.16
N ILE A 407 9.27 12.05 -14.66
CA ILE A 407 8.19 12.65 -13.86
C ILE A 407 7.17 11.56 -13.58
N THR A 408 6.95 11.26 -12.31
CA THR A 408 6.15 10.11 -11.91
C THR A 408 5.39 10.36 -10.61
N VAL A 409 4.22 9.76 -10.47
CA VAL A 409 3.61 9.57 -9.16
C VAL A 409 4.33 8.45 -8.39
N ASP A 410 3.99 8.20 -7.12
CA ASP A 410 4.61 7.16 -6.27
C ASP A 410 4.34 5.74 -6.80
N THR A 411 5.23 5.27 -7.68
CA THR A 411 5.13 3.97 -8.38
C THR A 411 6.47 3.24 -8.41
N ALA A 412 6.46 1.98 -8.89
CA ALA A 412 7.68 1.20 -9.10
C ALA A 412 8.68 1.88 -10.04
N VAL A 413 8.21 2.70 -10.99
CA VAL A 413 9.07 3.43 -11.94
C VAL A 413 9.88 4.51 -11.21
N ALA A 414 9.33 5.16 -10.18
CA ALA A 414 10.09 6.10 -9.34
C ALA A 414 11.30 5.39 -8.70
N HIS A 415 11.07 4.20 -8.13
CA HIS A 415 12.13 3.41 -7.50
C HIS A 415 13.16 2.89 -8.52
N LEU A 416 12.70 2.49 -9.71
CA LEU A 416 13.60 2.07 -10.80
C LEU A 416 14.48 3.24 -11.27
N ALA A 417 13.89 4.39 -11.57
CA ALA A 417 14.65 5.57 -12.01
C ALA A 417 15.67 6.01 -10.95
N GLY A 418 15.29 5.98 -9.66
CA GLY A 418 16.21 6.25 -8.57
C GLY A 418 17.33 5.23 -8.43
N ALA A 419 17.03 3.93 -8.62
CA ALA A 419 18.02 2.87 -8.63
C ALA A 419 19.05 3.01 -9.76
N LEU A 420 18.65 3.59 -10.90
CA LEU A 420 19.48 3.91 -12.06
C LEU A 420 20.18 5.27 -11.94
N ASN A 421 20.03 5.99 -10.82
CA ASN A 421 20.57 7.35 -10.62
C ASN A 421 20.06 8.41 -11.61
N LYS A 422 18.84 8.23 -12.14
CA LYS A 422 18.22 9.23 -13.03
C LYS A 422 17.52 10.33 -12.22
N PRO A 423 17.50 11.55 -12.73
CA PRO A 423 16.68 12.62 -12.15
C PRO A 423 15.22 12.22 -12.09
N ILE A 424 14.58 12.45 -10.92
CA ILE A 424 13.18 12.13 -10.69
C ILE A 424 12.47 13.38 -10.18
N TRP A 425 11.34 13.70 -10.81
CA TRP A 425 10.35 14.59 -10.21
C TRP A 425 9.16 13.74 -9.76
N LEU A 426 9.02 13.61 -8.44
CA LEU A 426 7.95 12.82 -7.84
C LEU A 426 6.76 13.71 -7.53
N LEU A 427 5.65 13.46 -8.22
CA LEU A 427 4.35 14.07 -7.93
C LEU A 427 3.74 13.32 -6.73
N ASN A 428 3.79 13.94 -5.55
CA ASN A 428 3.51 13.28 -4.30
C ASN A 428 2.17 13.73 -3.71
N ARG A 429 1.35 12.76 -3.32
CA ARG A 429 0.04 13.02 -2.68
C ARG A 429 0.20 13.67 -1.31
N TYR A 430 -0.86 14.34 -0.82
CA TYR A 430 -0.87 15.02 0.48
C TYR A 430 -0.54 14.06 1.63
N ASN A 431 -1.28 12.97 1.80
CA ASN A 431 -1.02 11.91 2.78
C ASN A 431 0.07 10.97 2.28
N THR A 432 1.27 11.48 2.20
CA THR A 432 2.44 10.83 1.57
C THR A 432 2.74 9.43 2.15
N CYS A 433 3.44 8.62 1.35
CA CYS A 433 4.03 7.37 1.83
C CYS A 433 5.23 7.68 2.74
N TRP A 434 5.45 6.86 3.77
CA TRP A 434 6.56 6.96 4.71
C TRP A 434 7.94 7.07 4.05
N ARG A 435 8.12 6.51 2.84
CA ARG A 435 9.37 6.56 2.07
C ARG A 435 9.80 7.97 1.74
N TRP A 436 8.85 8.86 1.57
CA TRP A 436 9.07 10.23 1.16
C TRP A 436 9.12 11.22 2.32
N LEU A 437 8.92 10.73 3.57
CA LEU A 437 8.92 11.51 4.81
C LEU A 437 8.02 12.76 4.75
N LEU A 438 8.14 13.64 5.74
CA LEU A 438 7.41 14.92 5.82
C LEU A 438 8.34 16.09 5.49
N ASP A 439 7.75 17.22 5.19
CA ASP A 439 8.36 18.58 5.17
C ASP A 439 9.69 18.70 4.43
N ARG A 440 9.86 17.94 3.33
CA ARG A 440 11.08 18.01 2.51
C ARG A 440 10.77 17.89 1.02
N GLU A 441 11.63 18.48 0.20
CA GLU A 441 11.55 18.40 -1.27
C GLU A 441 12.55 17.43 -1.90
N ASP A 442 13.44 16.83 -1.10
CA ASP A 442 14.41 15.80 -1.50
C ASP A 442 14.04 14.44 -0.93
N SER A 443 14.78 13.41 -1.26
CA SER A 443 14.60 12.06 -0.73
C SER A 443 15.90 11.51 -0.12
N PRO A 444 15.88 10.96 1.10
CA PRO A 444 17.04 10.31 1.68
C PRO A 444 17.37 8.99 0.97
N TRP A 445 16.41 8.43 0.22
CA TRP A 445 16.59 7.19 -0.52
C TRP A 445 17.20 7.40 -1.90
N TYR A 446 16.92 8.52 -2.55
CA TYR A 446 17.32 8.81 -3.93
C TYR A 446 17.82 10.26 -4.04
N PRO A 447 19.16 10.47 -4.09
CA PRO A 447 19.73 11.83 -4.12
C PRO A 447 19.30 12.66 -5.34
N THR A 448 18.86 12.00 -6.43
CA THR A 448 18.40 12.65 -7.67
C THR A 448 16.92 13.01 -7.67
N ALA A 449 16.17 12.67 -6.60
CA ALA A 449 14.73 12.90 -6.55
C ALA A 449 14.40 14.29 -5.99
N ARG A 450 13.45 14.95 -6.65
CA ARG A 450 12.75 16.14 -6.16
C ARG A 450 11.27 15.85 -5.98
N LEU A 451 10.71 16.24 -4.84
CA LEU A 451 9.34 15.93 -4.44
C LEU A 451 8.45 17.16 -4.64
N PHE A 452 7.38 17.00 -5.40
CA PHE A 452 6.35 18.00 -5.62
C PHE A 452 5.07 17.54 -4.89
N ARG A 453 4.76 18.14 -3.75
CA ARG A 453 3.71 17.66 -2.84
C ARG A 453 2.40 18.37 -3.09
N GLN A 454 1.28 17.61 -3.04
CA GLN A 454 -0.06 18.21 -2.91
C GLN A 454 -0.14 19.00 -1.59
N ASP A 455 -0.90 20.07 -1.62
CA ASP A 455 -1.36 20.78 -0.42
C ASP A 455 -2.61 20.11 0.19
N ALA A 456 -3.16 20.73 1.23
CA ALA A 456 -4.35 20.24 1.93
C ALA A 456 -5.60 20.16 1.04
N SER A 457 -5.64 20.82 -0.12
CA SER A 457 -6.72 20.68 -1.10
C SER A 457 -6.74 19.32 -1.80
N ARG A 458 -5.61 18.58 -1.72
CA ARG A 458 -5.39 17.25 -2.34
C ARG A 458 -5.58 17.24 -3.86
N ARG A 459 -5.44 18.41 -4.50
CA ARG A 459 -5.58 18.56 -5.94
C ARG A 459 -4.23 18.51 -6.64
N TRP A 460 -4.21 17.93 -7.85
CA TRP A 460 -2.98 17.76 -8.63
C TRP A 460 -2.60 19.01 -9.42
N GLU A 461 -3.56 19.90 -9.71
CA GLU A 461 -3.34 21.10 -10.52
C GLU A 461 -2.22 21.98 -9.94
N GLY A 462 -2.21 22.18 -8.62
CA GLY A 462 -1.16 22.95 -7.94
C GLY A 462 0.21 22.26 -7.92
N VAL A 463 0.26 20.94 -8.11
CA VAL A 463 1.51 20.17 -8.20
C VAL A 463 2.07 20.26 -9.61
N VAL A 464 1.24 20.09 -10.64
CA VAL A 464 1.64 20.12 -12.06
C VAL A 464 2.05 21.51 -12.53
N ALA A 465 1.52 22.56 -11.92
CA ALA A 465 1.84 23.97 -12.26
C ALA A 465 3.19 24.44 -11.72
N ARG A 466 3.83 23.71 -10.79
CA ARG A 466 5.18 23.99 -10.20
C ARG A 466 6.28 23.30 -10.94
#